data_4926c459ebd7e66f2d719c693ff47376
#
_entry.id   4926c459ebd7e66f2d719c693ff47376
#
_cell.length_a   1.000
_cell.length_b   1.000
_cell.length_c   1.000
_cell.angle_alpha   90.00
_cell.angle_beta   90.00
_cell.angle_gamma   90.00
#
_symmetry.space_group_name_H-M   'P 1'
#
loop_
_entity.id
_entity.type
_entity.pdbx_description
1 polymer ?
#
loop_
_entity_poly.entity_id
_entity_poly.type
_entity_poly.pdbx_seq_one_letter_code
_entity_poly.pdbx_strand_id
1 'polypeptide(L)'
;MRRFNGYMHGIDIGGWLSQCDYSKEHLDNFITEEDIKRIKGWGCDHVRVPVDYNIFQDENGFIESGFDYVQKCIDWCGNNGINMILDLHKTMGFFFDKAQAESGFFDNAELQQKFYDLWEEFAKRFSKYSDRVSFELLNEVTDPKFSTKWNAIIENTIKLIRRYSADINIIVGSYWNNSIDSMKDLDKPYDEHIVYTFHCYDPFLFTHQAAYWVDEMPRDFRIDYPGSVPKYRAEVKRLGLEYMQTYEEVKTEKFTPDYFMGRFAEAVRVAEERNVPMYCGEYGVINLASAENTLNWYKDISSAFEKCSIGRAAWSYKGVDYGFIDGHLDSVLDELVKYL
;
A
#
# COMPACT_ATOMS: atom_id res chain seq x y z
N MET A 1 -10.41 7.52 -17.01
CA MET A 1 -10.33 7.04 -15.61
C MET A 1 -10.91 8.10 -14.68
N ARG A 2 -11.65 7.72 -13.64
CA ARG A 2 -12.13 8.64 -12.60
C ARG A 2 -11.03 8.95 -11.60
N ARG A 3 -11.10 10.11 -10.95
CA ARG A 3 -10.15 10.51 -9.91
C ARG A 3 -10.63 10.00 -8.53
N PHE A 4 -9.73 9.53 -7.70
CA PHE A 4 -10.02 9.14 -6.31
C PHE A 4 -9.93 10.38 -5.39
N ASN A 5 -10.96 11.22 -5.46
CA ASN A 5 -10.98 12.51 -4.76
C ASN A 5 -10.89 12.35 -3.24
N GLY A 6 -10.02 13.14 -2.60
CA GLY A 6 -9.74 13.06 -1.17
C GLY A 6 -8.71 12.00 -0.79
N TYR A 7 -8.15 11.29 -1.77
CA TYR A 7 -7.16 10.24 -1.59
C TYR A 7 -6.03 10.35 -2.63
N MET A 8 -5.61 11.59 -2.90
CA MET A 8 -4.61 11.86 -3.92
C MET A 8 -3.19 11.91 -3.36
N HIS A 9 -3.02 12.38 -2.13
CA HIS A 9 -1.74 12.67 -1.50
C HIS A 9 -1.74 12.10 -0.09
N GLY A 10 -1.15 10.93 0.12
CA GLY A 10 -1.20 10.26 1.41
C GLY A 10 0.11 9.68 1.88
N ILE A 11 0.07 9.15 3.08
CA ILE A 11 1.17 8.41 3.68
C ILE A 11 0.63 7.24 4.50
N ASP A 12 1.35 6.13 4.48
CA ASP A 12 1.06 4.94 5.27
C ASP A 12 1.49 5.13 6.72
N ILE A 13 0.66 4.67 7.64
CA ILE A 13 0.98 4.54 9.06
C ILE A 13 1.38 3.08 9.33
N GLY A 14 2.44 2.61 8.66
CA GLY A 14 2.99 1.28 8.86
C GLY A 14 3.63 1.11 10.24
N GLY A 15 3.66 -0.13 10.74
CA GLY A 15 4.28 -0.46 12.02
C GLY A 15 3.47 -0.09 13.25
N TRP A 16 2.23 0.39 13.12
CA TRP A 16 1.37 0.73 14.26
C TRP A 16 0.43 -0.43 14.64
N LEU A 17 -0.57 -0.71 13.80
CA LEU A 17 -1.58 -1.76 14.01
C LEU A 17 -1.30 -3.01 13.17
N SER A 18 -0.18 -3.02 12.46
CA SER A 18 0.35 -4.09 11.65
C SER A 18 1.87 -4.12 11.75
N GLN A 19 2.48 -5.28 11.54
CA GLN A 19 3.94 -5.48 11.52
C GLN A 19 4.66 -4.94 12.78
N CYS A 20 4.10 -5.19 13.95
CA CYS A 20 4.61 -4.73 15.24
C CYS A 20 4.55 -5.84 16.30
N ASP A 21 4.93 -5.55 17.53
CA ASP A 21 4.88 -6.50 18.66
C ASP A 21 3.50 -6.61 19.31
N TYR A 22 2.53 -5.77 18.89
CA TYR A 22 1.16 -5.65 19.40
C TYR A 22 1.07 -5.41 20.92
N SER A 23 2.15 -5.01 21.58
CA SER A 23 2.09 -4.64 22.98
C SER A 23 1.17 -3.42 23.19
N LYS A 24 0.46 -3.39 24.31
CA LYS A 24 -0.39 -2.25 24.63
C LYS A 24 0.39 -0.93 24.67
N GLU A 25 1.64 -0.97 25.14
CA GLU A 25 2.52 0.20 25.18
C GLU A 25 2.80 0.71 23.77
N HIS A 26 3.11 -0.18 22.81
CA HIS A 26 3.32 0.18 21.42
C HIS A 26 2.05 0.74 20.79
N LEU A 27 0.93 0.01 20.87
CA LEU A 27 -0.34 0.40 20.26
C LEU A 27 -0.85 1.77 20.78
N ASP A 28 -0.60 2.08 22.07
CA ASP A 28 -1.03 3.33 22.68
C ASP A 28 -0.15 4.54 22.30
N ASN A 29 1.14 4.33 21.96
CA ASN A 29 2.12 5.42 21.89
C ASN A 29 2.80 5.57 20.53
N PHE A 30 2.75 4.57 19.65
CA PHE A 30 3.47 4.62 18.38
C PHE A 30 2.94 5.71 17.46
N ILE A 31 1.61 5.86 17.36
CA ILE A 31 0.93 6.94 16.63
C ILE A 31 0.04 7.74 17.57
N THR A 32 0.04 9.04 17.39
CA THR A 32 -0.75 10.00 18.17
C THR A 32 -1.48 10.98 17.24
N GLU A 33 -2.42 11.78 17.78
CA GLU A 33 -3.10 12.83 17.01
C GLU A 33 -2.13 13.89 16.48
N GLU A 34 -1.01 14.16 17.18
CA GLU A 34 0.03 15.09 16.72
C GLU A 34 0.76 14.58 15.47
N ASP A 35 0.88 13.25 15.30
CA ASP A 35 1.41 12.67 14.07
C ASP A 35 0.45 12.91 12.90
N ILE A 36 -0.85 12.71 13.08
CA ILE A 36 -1.89 13.01 12.07
C ILE A 36 -1.87 14.49 11.69
N LYS A 37 -1.74 15.38 12.67
CA LYS A 37 -1.63 16.81 12.45
C LYS A 37 -0.37 17.20 11.68
N ARG A 38 0.77 16.55 11.95
CA ARG A 38 2.01 16.72 11.18
C ARG A 38 1.84 16.28 9.74
N ILE A 39 1.26 15.09 9.51
CA ILE A 39 0.95 14.56 8.18
C ILE A 39 0.05 15.54 7.40
N LYS A 40 -1.00 16.07 8.04
CA LYS A 40 -1.83 17.13 7.45
C LYS A 40 -1.01 18.38 7.10
N GLY A 41 -0.06 18.74 7.96
CA GLY A 41 0.85 19.88 7.74
C GLY A 41 1.76 19.70 6.51
N TRP A 42 2.04 18.48 6.11
CA TRP A 42 2.78 18.14 4.88
C TRP A 42 1.94 18.28 3.61
N GLY A 43 0.63 18.50 3.74
CA GLY A 43 -0.29 18.64 2.61
C GLY A 43 -1.02 17.36 2.25
N CYS A 44 -0.84 16.27 3.00
CA CYS A 44 -1.56 15.03 2.78
C CYS A 44 -3.08 15.23 2.97
N ASP A 45 -3.86 14.56 2.14
CA ASP A 45 -5.33 14.55 2.20
C ASP A 45 -5.88 13.27 2.86
N HIS A 46 -5.04 12.24 3.05
CA HIS A 46 -5.39 11.01 3.75
C HIS A 46 -4.19 10.29 4.38
N VAL A 47 -4.51 9.33 5.24
CA VAL A 47 -3.59 8.29 5.71
C VAL A 47 -4.11 6.91 5.32
N ARG A 48 -3.21 5.99 4.95
CA ARG A 48 -3.51 4.56 4.86
C ARG A 48 -3.06 3.89 6.15
N VAL A 49 -3.92 3.10 6.76
CA VAL A 49 -3.70 2.49 8.07
C VAL A 49 -3.74 0.97 7.92
N PRO A 50 -2.57 0.34 7.81
CA PRO A 50 -2.45 -1.12 7.83
C PRO A 50 -2.85 -1.67 9.20
N VAL A 51 -3.71 -2.71 9.20
CA VAL A 51 -4.14 -3.40 10.40
C VAL A 51 -4.09 -4.91 10.23
N ASP A 52 -3.70 -5.63 11.27
CA ASP A 52 -3.64 -7.07 11.28
C ASP A 52 -4.84 -7.67 12.03
N TYR A 53 -5.41 -8.76 11.52
CA TYR A 53 -6.63 -9.37 12.08
C TYR A 53 -6.51 -9.72 13.56
N ASN A 54 -5.32 -10.09 14.03
CA ASN A 54 -5.09 -10.60 15.39
C ASN A 54 -5.30 -9.56 16.51
N ILE A 55 -5.43 -8.27 16.19
CA ILE A 55 -5.84 -7.25 17.16
C ILE A 55 -7.37 -7.10 17.25
N PHE A 56 -8.14 -7.68 16.31
CA PHE A 56 -9.61 -7.58 16.23
C PHE A 56 -10.33 -8.87 16.52
N GLN A 57 -9.68 -10.01 16.29
CA GLN A 57 -10.32 -11.32 16.49
C GLN A 57 -9.30 -12.40 16.85
N ASP A 58 -9.75 -13.36 17.64
CA ASP A 58 -9.03 -14.58 18.00
C ASP A 58 -9.96 -15.81 17.90
N GLU A 59 -9.58 -16.92 18.53
CA GLU A 59 -10.39 -18.14 18.59
C GLU A 59 -11.70 -17.99 19.41
N ASN A 60 -11.75 -17.00 20.33
CA ASN A 60 -12.87 -16.75 21.23
C ASN A 60 -13.86 -15.71 20.68
N GLY A 61 -13.51 -14.98 19.61
CA GLY A 61 -14.36 -13.97 19.00
C GLY A 61 -13.67 -12.64 18.74
N PHE A 62 -14.43 -11.54 18.80
CA PHE A 62 -13.93 -10.20 18.55
C PHE A 62 -13.29 -9.56 19.77
N ILE A 63 -12.23 -8.78 19.52
CA ILE A 63 -11.44 -8.04 20.52
C ILE A 63 -11.77 -6.55 20.37
N GLU A 64 -12.59 -6.00 21.26
CA GLU A 64 -13.11 -4.63 21.16
C GLU A 64 -12.01 -3.56 21.10
N SER A 65 -10.91 -3.74 21.85
CA SER A 65 -9.81 -2.76 21.86
C SER A 65 -9.18 -2.50 20.49
N GLY A 66 -9.17 -3.47 19.57
CA GLY A 66 -8.70 -3.27 18.20
C GLY A 66 -9.56 -2.27 17.43
N PHE A 67 -10.89 -2.42 17.56
CA PHE A 67 -11.83 -1.47 16.93
C PHE A 67 -11.76 -0.08 17.55
N ASP A 68 -11.44 0.04 18.85
CA ASP A 68 -11.24 1.33 19.52
C ASP A 68 -10.04 2.09 18.94
N TYR A 69 -8.94 1.41 18.59
CA TYR A 69 -7.79 2.06 17.91
C TYR A 69 -8.17 2.62 16.54
N VAL A 70 -8.93 1.87 15.75
CA VAL A 70 -9.43 2.35 14.46
C VAL A 70 -10.36 3.54 14.64
N GLN A 71 -11.33 3.46 15.58
CA GLN A 71 -12.24 4.57 15.87
C GLN A 71 -11.46 5.83 16.28
N LYS A 72 -10.45 5.68 17.14
CA LYS A 72 -9.57 6.77 17.59
C LYS A 72 -8.85 7.43 16.41
N CYS A 73 -8.33 6.63 15.46
CA CYS A 73 -7.71 7.15 14.25
C CYS A 73 -8.70 7.91 13.36
N ILE A 74 -9.91 7.38 13.18
CA ILE A 74 -10.99 8.06 12.44
C ILE A 74 -11.32 9.41 13.06
N ASP A 75 -11.38 9.48 14.40
CA ASP A 75 -11.66 10.72 15.13
C ASP A 75 -10.52 11.73 14.95
N TRP A 76 -9.26 11.31 15.06
CA TRP A 76 -8.10 12.16 14.81
C TRP A 76 -8.07 12.69 13.38
N CYS A 77 -8.34 11.83 12.39
CA CYS A 77 -8.44 12.23 10.99
C CYS A 77 -9.57 13.26 10.79
N GLY A 78 -10.74 13.01 11.39
CA GLY A 78 -11.88 13.93 11.34
C GLY A 78 -11.57 15.30 11.95
N ASN A 79 -10.91 15.33 13.13
CA ASN A 79 -10.51 16.56 13.80
C ASN A 79 -9.53 17.40 12.96
N ASN A 80 -8.70 16.74 12.15
CA ASN A 80 -7.68 17.38 11.34
C ASN A 80 -8.06 17.57 9.86
N GLY A 81 -9.28 17.20 9.47
CA GLY A 81 -9.78 17.36 8.09
C GLY A 81 -8.97 16.57 7.05
N ILE A 82 -8.70 15.30 7.34
CA ILE A 82 -7.97 14.35 6.49
C ILE A 82 -8.73 13.02 6.46
N ASN A 83 -8.64 12.29 5.36
CA ASN A 83 -9.34 11.03 5.17
C ASN A 83 -8.51 9.83 5.67
N MET A 84 -9.13 8.67 5.71
CA MET A 84 -8.48 7.43 6.15
C MET A 84 -8.82 6.27 5.22
N ILE A 85 -7.83 5.46 4.88
CA ILE A 85 -8.01 4.12 4.31
C ILE A 85 -7.73 3.11 5.40
N LEU A 86 -8.69 2.24 5.69
CA LEU A 86 -8.51 1.07 6.55
C LEU A 86 -8.09 -0.10 5.67
N ASP A 87 -6.83 -0.52 5.78
CA ASP A 87 -6.26 -1.63 5.04
C ASP A 87 -6.11 -2.87 5.94
N LEU A 88 -6.79 -3.96 5.58
CA LEU A 88 -6.53 -5.25 6.21
C LEU A 88 -5.23 -5.83 5.67
N HIS A 89 -4.14 -5.66 6.43
CA HIS A 89 -2.79 -6.01 6.00
C HIS A 89 -2.45 -7.49 6.16
N LYS A 90 -3.11 -8.13 7.12
CA LYS A 90 -2.98 -9.55 7.43
C LYS A 90 -4.34 -10.12 7.78
N THR A 91 -4.68 -11.30 7.25
CA THR A 91 -5.87 -12.05 7.64
C THR A 91 -5.50 -13.46 8.13
N MET A 92 -6.38 -14.08 8.92
CA MET A 92 -6.16 -15.43 9.43
C MET A 92 -5.92 -16.41 8.26
N GLY A 93 -4.78 -17.07 8.28
CA GLY A 93 -4.35 -18.00 7.22
C GLY A 93 -3.73 -17.36 5.98
N PHE A 94 -3.43 -16.03 6.01
CA PHE A 94 -2.66 -15.37 4.96
C PHE A 94 -1.90 -14.15 5.48
N PHE A 95 -0.61 -14.12 5.19
CA PHE A 95 0.24 -12.95 5.31
C PHE A 95 1.26 -12.93 4.15
N PHE A 96 1.55 -11.76 3.61
CA PHE A 96 2.44 -11.62 2.45
C PHE A 96 3.91 -11.89 2.80
N ASP A 97 4.33 -11.65 4.05
CA ASP A 97 5.70 -11.89 4.51
C ASP A 97 5.93 -13.37 4.81
N LYS A 98 6.89 -13.97 4.10
CA LYS A 98 7.26 -15.38 4.24
C LYS A 98 7.82 -15.73 5.64
N ALA A 99 8.43 -14.78 6.34
CA ALA A 99 9.02 -15.00 7.66
C ALA A 99 7.98 -15.25 8.75
N GLN A 100 6.74 -14.77 8.55
CA GLN A 100 5.61 -14.95 9.47
C GLN A 100 4.44 -15.69 8.79
N ALA A 101 4.73 -16.54 7.81
CA ALA A 101 3.76 -17.12 6.91
C ALA A 101 2.64 -17.86 7.65
N GLU A 102 1.43 -17.34 7.55
CA GLU A 102 0.19 -18.07 7.73
C GLU A 102 -0.28 -18.58 6.36
N SER A 103 -0.93 -19.74 6.30
CA SER A 103 -1.33 -20.33 5.03
C SER A 103 -2.72 -20.98 5.10
N GLY A 104 -3.33 -21.18 3.93
CA GLY A 104 -4.58 -21.91 3.79
C GLY A 104 -5.81 -21.04 3.50
N PHE A 105 -5.75 -19.72 3.66
CA PHE A 105 -6.89 -18.81 3.50
C PHE A 105 -7.65 -19.01 2.19
N PHE A 106 -6.97 -19.11 1.05
CA PHE A 106 -7.61 -19.22 -0.26
C PHE A 106 -8.27 -20.59 -0.55
N ASP A 107 -7.99 -21.60 0.29
CA ASP A 107 -8.48 -22.97 0.13
C ASP A 107 -9.33 -23.46 1.31
N ASN A 108 -9.55 -22.62 2.33
CA ASN A 108 -10.27 -22.98 3.55
C ASN A 108 -11.47 -22.05 3.77
N ALA A 109 -12.67 -22.62 3.66
CA ALA A 109 -13.92 -21.87 3.82
C ALA A 109 -14.12 -21.29 5.24
N GLU A 110 -13.57 -21.94 6.29
CA GLU A 110 -13.67 -21.44 7.67
C GLU A 110 -12.79 -20.19 7.86
N LEU A 111 -11.60 -20.16 7.25
CA LEU A 111 -10.73 -18.98 7.28
C LEU A 111 -11.33 -17.82 6.47
N GLN A 112 -11.95 -18.11 5.32
CA GLN A 112 -12.68 -17.12 4.55
C GLN A 112 -13.89 -16.60 5.31
N GLN A 113 -14.59 -17.43 6.08
CA GLN A 113 -15.70 -16.97 6.91
C GLN A 113 -15.21 -16.01 8.01
N LYS A 114 -14.06 -16.30 8.66
CA LYS A 114 -13.43 -15.37 9.62
C LYS A 114 -13.09 -14.01 9.00
N PHE A 115 -12.61 -14.01 7.76
CA PHE A 115 -12.35 -12.80 7.00
C PHE A 115 -13.65 -12.02 6.71
N TYR A 116 -14.72 -12.70 6.27
CA TYR A 116 -16.01 -12.07 6.04
C TYR A 116 -16.62 -11.51 7.34
N ASP A 117 -16.53 -12.26 8.43
CA ASP A 117 -17.04 -11.83 9.75
C ASP A 117 -16.32 -10.54 10.22
N LEU A 118 -15.01 -10.45 10.01
CA LEU A 118 -14.24 -9.25 10.36
C LEU A 118 -14.64 -8.06 9.47
N TRP A 119 -14.79 -8.25 8.15
CA TRP A 119 -15.26 -7.20 7.25
C TRP A 119 -16.70 -6.78 7.55
N GLU A 120 -17.55 -7.70 8.01
CA GLU A 120 -18.89 -7.36 8.47
C GLU A 120 -18.86 -6.47 9.72
N GLU A 121 -17.96 -6.74 10.68
CA GLU A 121 -17.79 -5.88 11.86
C GLU A 121 -17.21 -4.52 11.51
N PHE A 122 -16.22 -4.43 10.60
CA PHE A 122 -15.74 -3.15 10.10
C PHE A 122 -16.86 -2.36 9.41
N ALA A 123 -17.67 -3.00 8.58
CA ALA A 123 -18.77 -2.36 7.90
C ALA A 123 -19.85 -1.85 8.88
N LYS A 124 -20.26 -2.65 9.87
CA LYS A 124 -21.23 -2.24 10.91
C LYS A 124 -20.76 -1.01 11.68
N ARG A 125 -19.48 -0.95 12.02
CA ARG A 125 -18.92 0.09 12.89
C ARG A 125 -18.55 1.36 12.14
N PHE A 126 -17.95 1.24 10.96
CA PHE A 126 -17.22 2.32 10.30
C PHE A 126 -17.83 2.78 8.98
N SER A 127 -18.77 2.06 8.36
CA SER A 127 -19.36 2.48 7.08
C SER A 127 -20.18 3.78 7.18
N LYS A 128 -20.60 4.18 8.37
CA LYS A 128 -21.23 5.49 8.63
C LYS A 128 -20.31 6.68 8.35
N TYR A 129 -19.01 6.44 8.16
CA TYR A 129 -17.99 7.44 7.83
C TYR A 129 -17.59 7.38 6.34
N SER A 130 -18.46 6.90 5.45
CA SER A 130 -18.18 6.74 4.01
C SER A 130 -17.75 8.03 3.31
N ASP A 131 -18.02 9.18 3.91
CA ASP A 131 -17.58 10.50 3.46
C ASP A 131 -16.07 10.73 3.61
N ARG A 132 -15.38 9.96 4.47
CA ARG A 132 -13.95 10.13 4.79
C ARG A 132 -13.17 8.85 5.09
N VAL A 133 -13.84 7.70 5.11
CA VAL A 133 -13.21 6.39 5.29
C VAL A 133 -13.42 5.54 4.06
N SER A 134 -12.37 4.86 3.62
CA SER A 134 -12.40 3.85 2.56
C SER A 134 -11.84 2.54 3.09
N PHE A 135 -12.26 1.40 2.55
CA PHE A 135 -11.84 0.06 2.95
C PHE A 135 -10.96 -0.57 1.90
N GLU A 136 -9.80 -1.07 2.27
CA GLU A 136 -8.91 -1.87 1.43
C GLU A 136 -8.95 -3.32 1.90
N LEU A 137 -9.42 -4.24 1.03
CA LEU A 137 -9.89 -5.55 1.48
C LEU A 137 -8.78 -6.47 1.98
N LEU A 138 -7.62 -6.49 1.32
CA LEU A 138 -6.47 -7.28 1.74
C LEU A 138 -5.21 -6.78 1.04
N ASN A 139 -4.15 -6.59 1.83
CA ASN A 139 -2.82 -6.26 1.34
C ASN A 139 -2.19 -7.44 0.58
N GLU A 140 -1.56 -7.15 -0.54
CA GLU A 140 -0.52 -7.93 -1.22
C GLU A 140 -0.74 -9.44 -1.36
N VAL A 141 -1.80 -9.86 -2.05
CA VAL A 141 -1.91 -11.28 -2.47
C VAL A 141 -0.69 -11.66 -3.30
N THR A 142 0.04 -12.71 -2.88
CA THR A 142 1.38 -13.01 -3.42
C THR A 142 1.36 -13.88 -4.67
N ASP A 143 0.56 -14.95 -4.71
CA ASP A 143 0.66 -16.02 -5.71
C ASP A 143 -0.44 -15.90 -6.79
N PRO A 144 -0.06 -15.84 -8.08
CA PRO A 144 -1.02 -15.73 -9.20
C PRO A 144 -2.03 -16.90 -9.28
N LYS A 145 -1.70 -18.06 -8.71
CA LYS A 145 -2.64 -19.19 -8.66
C LYS A 145 -3.93 -18.89 -7.89
N PHE A 146 -3.90 -17.87 -7.01
CA PHE A 146 -5.06 -17.46 -6.24
C PHE A 146 -5.95 -16.42 -6.94
N SER A 147 -5.55 -15.89 -8.10
CA SER A 147 -6.26 -14.81 -8.81
C SER A 147 -7.78 -15.04 -8.91
N THR A 148 -8.21 -16.17 -9.43
CA THR A 148 -9.65 -16.49 -9.58
C THR A 148 -10.37 -16.60 -8.24
N LYS A 149 -9.73 -17.23 -7.23
CA LYS A 149 -10.32 -17.35 -5.88
C LYS A 149 -10.42 -16.01 -5.21
N TRP A 150 -9.38 -15.19 -5.37
CA TRP A 150 -9.33 -13.85 -4.80
C TRP A 150 -10.42 -12.94 -5.39
N ASN A 151 -10.63 -12.95 -6.71
CA ASN A 151 -11.73 -12.22 -7.35
C ASN A 151 -13.10 -12.65 -6.79
N ALA A 152 -13.33 -13.95 -6.57
CA ALA A 152 -14.57 -14.42 -5.94
C ALA A 152 -14.71 -13.95 -4.48
N ILE A 153 -13.63 -13.94 -3.70
CA ILE A 153 -13.62 -13.45 -2.32
C ILE A 153 -13.90 -11.94 -2.31
N ILE A 154 -13.28 -11.15 -3.20
CA ILE A 154 -13.54 -9.73 -3.39
C ILE A 154 -15.04 -9.50 -3.61
N GLU A 155 -15.65 -10.20 -4.60
CA GLU A 155 -17.06 -10.01 -4.93
C GLU A 155 -17.98 -10.30 -3.75
N ASN A 156 -17.72 -11.39 -3.02
CA ASN A 156 -18.51 -11.77 -1.84
C ASN A 156 -18.37 -10.74 -0.72
N THR A 157 -17.16 -10.22 -0.49
CA THR A 157 -16.89 -9.19 0.53
C THR A 157 -17.58 -7.88 0.18
N ILE A 158 -17.53 -7.46 -1.08
CA ILE A 158 -18.23 -6.26 -1.56
C ILE A 158 -19.73 -6.41 -1.31
N LYS A 159 -20.35 -7.54 -1.72
CA LYS A 159 -21.79 -7.81 -1.48
C LYS A 159 -22.16 -7.73 0.00
N LEU A 160 -21.26 -8.20 0.87
CA LEU A 160 -21.45 -8.13 2.32
C LEU A 160 -21.40 -6.68 2.81
N ILE A 161 -20.37 -5.91 2.46
CA ILE A 161 -20.20 -4.50 2.87
C ILE A 161 -21.37 -3.65 2.34
N ARG A 162 -21.85 -3.90 1.13
CA ARG A 162 -22.97 -3.17 0.51
C ARG A 162 -24.31 -3.32 1.25
N ARG A 163 -24.42 -4.28 2.15
CA ARG A 163 -25.58 -4.38 3.08
C ARG A 163 -25.59 -3.26 4.13
N TYR A 164 -24.43 -2.63 4.39
CA TYR A 164 -24.23 -1.61 5.43
C TYR A 164 -23.99 -0.21 4.85
N SER A 165 -23.34 -0.11 3.70
CA SER A 165 -23.10 1.15 3.01
C SER A 165 -23.11 0.93 1.50
N ALA A 166 -23.93 1.73 0.80
CA ALA A 166 -23.99 1.71 -0.65
C ALA A 166 -22.84 2.48 -1.30
N ASP A 167 -22.20 3.40 -0.57
CA ASP A 167 -21.33 4.46 -1.10
C ASP A 167 -19.90 4.47 -0.54
N ILE A 168 -19.57 3.61 0.46
CA ILE A 168 -18.19 3.51 0.92
C ILE A 168 -17.29 3.00 -0.20
N ASN A 169 -16.14 3.67 -0.41
CA ASN A 169 -15.17 3.21 -1.39
C ASN A 169 -14.51 1.92 -0.92
N ILE A 170 -14.41 0.95 -1.82
CA ILE A 170 -13.74 -0.33 -1.57
C ILE A 170 -12.56 -0.45 -2.53
N ILE A 171 -11.38 -0.60 -1.97
CA ILE A 171 -10.12 -0.67 -2.67
C ILE A 171 -9.74 -2.14 -2.81
N VAL A 172 -9.39 -2.55 -4.01
CA VAL A 172 -9.04 -3.94 -4.35
C VAL A 172 -7.74 -3.98 -5.14
N GLY A 173 -6.83 -4.84 -4.70
CA GLY A 173 -5.57 -5.12 -5.38
C GLY A 173 -5.55 -6.52 -5.98
N SER A 174 -4.62 -6.77 -6.88
CA SER A 174 -4.42 -8.07 -7.53
C SER A 174 -3.26 -8.83 -6.87
N TYR A 175 -2.77 -9.89 -7.52
CA TYR A 175 -1.68 -10.74 -7.02
C TYR A 175 -0.28 -10.13 -7.31
N TRP A 176 0.79 -10.89 -7.00
CA TRP A 176 2.19 -10.46 -7.03
C TRP A 176 2.40 -9.17 -6.24
N ASN A 177 1.97 -9.20 -4.97
CA ASN A 177 2.14 -8.08 -4.06
C ASN A 177 1.55 -6.78 -4.64
N ASN A 178 0.28 -6.85 -5.07
CA ASN A 178 -0.41 -5.76 -5.74
C ASN A 178 0.36 -5.20 -6.96
N SER A 179 1.01 -6.09 -7.74
CA SER A 179 1.76 -5.65 -8.94
C SER A 179 0.85 -4.91 -9.91
N ILE A 180 1.35 -3.81 -10.45
CA ILE A 180 0.65 -3.05 -11.48
C ILE A 180 0.37 -3.90 -12.74
N ASP A 181 1.25 -4.85 -13.05
CA ASP A 181 1.12 -5.73 -14.23
C ASP A 181 -0.03 -6.73 -14.09
N SER A 182 -0.47 -7.04 -12.85
CA SER A 182 -1.58 -7.96 -12.57
C SER A 182 -2.95 -7.26 -12.45
N MET A 183 -3.00 -5.93 -12.45
CA MET A 183 -4.25 -5.18 -12.29
C MET A 183 -5.31 -5.53 -13.35
N LYS A 184 -4.90 -5.85 -14.56
CA LYS A 184 -5.78 -6.29 -15.67
C LYS A 184 -6.58 -7.56 -15.36
N ASP A 185 -6.09 -8.39 -14.43
CA ASP A 185 -6.67 -9.68 -14.05
C ASP A 185 -7.69 -9.55 -12.90
N LEU A 186 -7.87 -8.36 -12.35
CA LEU A 186 -9.03 -8.05 -11.52
C LEU A 186 -10.32 -8.17 -12.35
N ASP A 187 -11.40 -8.63 -11.73
CA ASP A 187 -12.72 -8.59 -12.35
C ASP A 187 -13.16 -7.14 -12.60
N LYS A 188 -14.15 -6.95 -13.49
CA LYS A 188 -14.76 -5.62 -13.69
C LYS A 188 -15.31 -5.10 -12.37
N PRO A 189 -15.30 -3.76 -12.16
CA PRO A 189 -15.77 -3.19 -10.90
C PRO A 189 -17.24 -3.57 -10.66
N TYR A 190 -17.54 -3.95 -9.42
CA TYR A 190 -18.88 -4.33 -8.99
C TYR A 190 -19.85 -3.14 -9.09
N ASP A 191 -19.40 -1.96 -8.70
CA ASP A 191 -20.11 -0.69 -8.76
C ASP A 191 -19.14 0.49 -8.91
N GLU A 192 -19.69 1.73 -8.88
CA GLU A 192 -18.92 2.95 -9.03
C GLU A 192 -18.02 3.32 -7.84
N HIS A 193 -18.14 2.66 -6.70
CA HIS A 193 -17.33 2.91 -5.50
C HIS A 193 -16.16 1.91 -5.35
N ILE A 194 -15.82 1.22 -6.42
CA ILE A 194 -14.62 0.36 -6.45
C ILE A 194 -13.43 1.17 -6.94
N VAL A 195 -12.28 0.98 -6.29
CA VAL A 195 -10.98 1.57 -6.61
C VAL A 195 -9.97 0.44 -6.83
N TYR A 196 -9.16 0.51 -7.88
CA TYR A 196 -8.09 -0.45 -8.10
C TYR A 196 -6.80 0.05 -7.49
N THR A 197 -6.15 -0.78 -6.67
CA THR A 197 -4.85 -0.46 -6.06
C THR A 197 -3.72 -1.28 -6.67
N PHE A 198 -2.53 -0.70 -6.63
CA PHE A 198 -1.26 -1.35 -6.91
C PHE A 198 -0.18 -0.80 -5.99
N HIS A 199 0.94 -1.52 -5.86
CA HIS A 199 2.15 -1.04 -5.18
C HIS A 199 3.25 -0.78 -6.20
N CYS A 200 4.11 0.20 -5.95
CA CYS A 200 5.16 0.58 -6.88
C CYS A 200 6.49 0.85 -6.16
N TYR A 201 7.35 -0.14 -6.20
CA TYR A 201 8.71 -0.05 -5.69
C TYR A 201 9.76 -0.10 -6.83
N ASP A 202 9.37 0.41 -8.02
CA ASP A 202 10.26 0.49 -9.18
C ASP A 202 11.21 1.70 -9.10
N PRO A 203 12.47 1.58 -9.51
CA PRO A 203 13.17 0.34 -9.88
C PRO A 203 13.62 -0.44 -8.63
N PHE A 204 13.30 -1.73 -8.55
CA PHE A 204 13.48 -2.58 -7.38
C PHE A 204 14.89 -2.52 -6.76
N LEU A 205 15.93 -2.56 -7.59
CA LEU A 205 17.31 -2.49 -7.10
C LEU A 205 17.63 -1.21 -6.31
N PHE A 206 16.94 -0.11 -6.58
CA PHE A 206 17.12 1.14 -5.83
C PHE A 206 16.29 1.16 -4.56
N THR A 207 15.00 0.87 -4.69
CA THR A 207 14.04 0.99 -3.59
C THR A 207 14.24 -0.07 -2.50
N HIS A 208 14.89 -1.20 -2.84
CA HIS A 208 15.19 -2.32 -1.95
C HIS A 208 16.69 -2.60 -1.81
N GLN A 209 17.55 -1.63 -2.13
CA GLN A 209 19.00 -1.84 -2.03
C GLN A 209 19.42 -2.28 -0.62
N ALA A 210 20.20 -3.35 -0.55
CA ALA A 210 20.65 -3.99 0.69
C ALA A 210 19.54 -4.49 1.64
N ALA A 211 18.29 -4.60 1.19
CA ALA A 211 17.18 -5.13 1.97
C ALA A 211 17.49 -6.53 2.50
N TYR A 212 17.36 -6.72 3.81
CA TYR A 212 17.76 -7.97 4.47
C TYR A 212 16.82 -9.14 4.19
N TRP A 213 15.62 -8.86 3.71
CA TRP A 213 14.60 -9.85 3.32
C TRP A 213 14.70 -10.30 1.86
N VAL A 214 15.65 -9.75 1.09
CA VAL A 214 15.95 -10.17 -0.30
C VAL A 214 17.24 -10.99 -0.25
N ASP A 215 17.11 -12.30 -0.39
CA ASP A 215 18.24 -13.24 -0.19
C ASP A 215 19.41 -12.97 -1.14
N GLU A 216 19.12 -12.63 -2.40
CA GLU A 216 20.12 -12.35 -3.44
C GLU A 216 20.79 -10.98 -3.28
N MET A 217 20.25 -10.09 -2.42
CA MET A 217 20.74 -8.71 -2.26
C MET A 217 21.86 -8.65 -1.22
N PRO A 218 23.12 -8.31 -1.59
CA PRO A 218 24.19 -8.11 -0.62
C PRO A 218 23.87 -6.95 0.34
N ARG A 219 24.20 -7.09 1.61
CA ARG A 219 23.91 -6.08 2.67
C ARG A 219 24.66 -4.76 2.48
N ASP A 220 25.73 -4.77 1.70
CA ASP A 220 26.53 -3.60 1.31
C ASP A 220 26.19 -3.07 -0.10
N PHE A 221 25.21 -3.68 -0.79
CA PHE A 221 24.81 -3.24 -2.13
C PHE A 221 24.27 -1.81 -2.09
N ARG A 222 24.81 -0.97 -2.96
CA ARG A 222 24.31 0.41 -3.17
C ARG A 222 24.28 0.75 -4.64
N ILE A 223 23.20 1.45 -5.04
CA ILE A 223 23.01 1.94 -6.40
C ILE A 223 22.35 3.31 -6.36
N ASP A 224 22.76 4.18 -7.30
CA ASP A 224 22.27 5.58 -7.35
C ASP A 224 20.99 5.70 -8.17
N TYR A 225 20.19 6.74 -7.85
CA TYR A 225 19.03 7.18 -8.62
C TYR A 225 19.12 8.71 -8.89
N PRO A 226 18.81 9.21 -10.12
CA PRO A 226 18.58 8.43 -11.34
C PRO A 226 19.89 7.81 -11.87
N GLY A 227 19.96 6.48 -11.81
CA GLY A 227 21.17 5.74 -12.16
C GLY A 227 21.27 5.41 -13.65
N SER A 228 22.44 4.87 -14.05
CA SER A 228 22.64 4.35 -15.40
C SER A 228 21.83 3.07 -15.62
N VAL A 229 20.89 3.08 -16.57
CA VAL A 229 20.06 1.90 -16.90
C VAL A 229 20.90 0.69 -17.32
N PRO A 230 21.98 0.83 -18.14
CA PRO A 230 22.92 -0.27 -18.39
C PRO A 230 23.53 -0.86 -17.12
N LYS A 231 23.86 -0.03 -16.12
CA LYS A 231 24.37 -0.51 -14.83
C LYS A 231 23.29 -1.34 -14.09
N TYR A 232 22.05 -0.87 -14.06
CA TYR A 232 20.94 -1.62 -13.44
C TYR A 232 20.72 -2.98 -14.10
N ARG A 233 20.74 -3.06 -15.44
CA ARG A 233 20.66 -4.35 -16.15
C ARG A 233 21.81 -5.29 -15.79
N ALA A 234 23.03 -4.78 -15.72
CA ALA A 234 24.20 -5.58 -15.34
C ALA A 234 24.08 -6.11 -13.90
N GLU A 235 23.63 -5.26 -12.96
CA GLU A 235 23.48 -5.64 -11.55
C GLU A 235 22.35 -6.65 -11.34
N VAL A 236 21.19 -6.47 -11.99
CA VAL A 236 20.08 -7.43 -11.96
C VAL A 236 20.58 -8.81 -12.38
N LYS A 237 21.30 -8.89 -13.51
CA LYS A 237 21.86 -10.15 -14.00
C LYS A 237 22.92 -10.73 -13.07
N ARG A 238 23.81 -9.88 -12.53
CA ARG A 238 24.85 -10.30 -11.57
C ARG A 238 24.26 -10.90 -10.29
N LEU A 239 23.13 -10.34 -9.83
CA LEU A 239 22.45 -10.76 -8.61
C LEU A 239 21.44 -11.91 -8.82
N GLY A 240 21.10 -12.25 -10.08
CA GLY A 240 20.09 -13.26 -10.37
C GLY A 240 18.67 -12.80 -10.10
N LEU A 241 18.41 -11.48 -10.19
CA LEU A 241 17.12 -10.84 -9.90
C LEU A 241 16.27 -10.54 -11.15
N GLU A 242 16.60 -11.18 -12.30
CA GLU A 242 15.83 -10.99 -13.54
C GLU A 242 14.35 -11.39 -13.41
N TYR A 243 14.00 -12.24 -12.49
CA TYR A 243 12.62 -12.62 -12.20
C TYR A 243 11.80 -11.49 -11.56
N MET A 244 12.47 -10.52 -10.92
CA MET A 244 11.84 -9.33 -10.35
C MET A 244 11.69 -8.24 -11.41
N GLN A 245 12.77 -7.88 -12.10
CA GLN A 245 12.77 -6.81 -13.10
C GLN A 245 14.02 -6.89 -13.99
N THR A 246 13.89 -6.66 -15.30
CA THR A 246 15.01 -6.71 -16.26
C THR A 246 15.44 -5.35 -16.80
N TYR A 247 14.55 -4.35 -16.78
CA TYR A 247 14.72 -3.01 -17.35
C TYR A 247 14.96 -2.98 -18.87
N GLU A 248 14.66 -4.06 -19.61
CA GLU A 248 14.88 -4.14 -21.05
C GLU A 248 13.99 -3.18 -21.86
N GLU A 249 12.83 -2.83 -21.31
CA GLU A 249 11.88 -1.86 -21.86
C GLU A 249 12.38 -0.42 -21.79
N VAL A 250 13.32 -0.10 -20.89
CA VAL A 250 13.84 1.26 -20.70
C VAL A 250 14.84 1.59 -21.79
N LYS A 251 14.54 2.58 -22.61
CA LYS A 251 15.37 2.96 -23.79
C LYS A 251 16.30 4.16 -23.53
N THR A 252 16.16 4.79 -22.36
CA THR A 252 16.99 5.92 -21.94
C THR A 252 18.28 5.46 -21.24
N GLU A 253 19.30 6.31 -21.21
CA GLU A 253 20.57 6.06 -20.50
C GLU A 253 20.39 6.11 -18.97
N LYS A 254 19.42 6.91 -18.49
CA LYS A 254 19.07 7.07 -17.08
C LYS A 254 17.57 6.96 -16.90
N PHE A 255 17.14 6.63 -15.68
CA PHE A 255 15.74 6.73 -15.32
C PHE A 255 15.26 8.19 -15.38
N THR A 256 14.00 8.37 -15.74
CA THR A 256 13.32 9.67 -15.90
C THR A 256 11.85 9.48 -15.49
N PRO A 257 11.06 10.56 -15.29
CA PRO A 257 9.62 10.41 -15.05
C PRO A 257 8.88 9.57 -16.11
N ASP A 258 9.37 9.56 -17.37
CA ASP A 258 8.75 8.77 -18.44
C ASP A 258 8.87 7.25 -18.22
N TYR A 259 9.84 6.80 -17.42
CA TYR A 259 9.93 5.41 -17.00
C TYR A 259 8.65 5.00 -16.22
N PHE A 260 8.25 5.78 -15.23
CA PHE A 260 7.03 5.50 -14.45
C PHE A 260 5.77 5.65 -15.32
N MET A 261 5.74 6.64 -16.22
CA MET A 261 4.64 6.77 -17.19
C MET A 261 4.48 5.52 -18.04
N GLY A 262 5.59 4.93 -18.49
CA GLY A 262 5.61 3.67 -19.22
C GLY A 262 5.12 2.50 -18.38
N ARG A 263 5.54 2.41 -17.09
CA ARG A 263 5.08 1.38 -16.15
C ARG A 263 3.58 1.45 -15.87
N PHE A 264 3.01 2.65 -15.79
CA PHE A 264 1.59 2.85 -15.48
C PHE A 264 0.68 2.70 -16.71
N ALA A 265 1.21 2.76 -17.93
CA ALA A 265 0.42 2.93 -19.15
C ALA A 265 -0.66 1.84 -19.37
N GLU A 266 -0.34 0.56 -19.16
CA GLU A 266 -1.31 -0.52 -19.35
C GLU A 266 -2.40 -0.49 -18.26
N ALA A 267 -2.02 -0.28 -17.00
CA ALA A 267 -2.96 -0.21 -15.90
C ALA A 267 -3.90 1.00 -16.03
N VAL A 268 -3.37 2.16 -16.46
CA VAL A 268 -4.16 3.36 -16.77
C VAL A 268 -5.19 3.04 -17.86
N ARG A 269 -4.77 2.37 -18.94
CA ARG A 269 -5.70 1.95 -20.02
C ARG A 269 -6.83 1.05 -19.47
N VAL A 270 -6.50 0.06 -18.65
CA VAL A 270 -7.48 -0.83 -18.01
C VAL A 270 -8.45 -0.04 -17.12
N ALA A 271 -7.93 0.88 -16.32
CA ALA A 271 -8.74 1.71 -15.44
C ALA A 271 -9.65 2.69 -16.22
N GLU A 272 -9.17 3.24 -17.34
CA GLU A 272 -9.98 4.07 -18.25
C GLU A 272 -11.11 3.27 -18.91
N GLU A 273 -10.80 2.10 -19.46
CA GLU A 273 -11.79 1.20 -20.09
C GLU A 273 -12.88 0.76 -19.10
N ARG A 274 -12.52 0.57 -17.83
CA ARG A 274 -13.43 0.14 -16.76
C ARG A 274 -14.05 1.31 -15.98
N ASN A 275 -13.63 2.53 -16.27
CA ASN A 275 -14.02 3.76 -15.58
C ASN A 275 -13.88 3.69 -14.05
N VAL A 276 -12.74 3.14 -13.56
CA VAL A 276 -12.39 3.04 -12.14
C VAL A 276 -11.28 4.02 -11.77
N PRO A 277 -11.23 4.54 -10.52
CA PRO A 277 -10.05 5.22 -10.01
C PRO A 277 -8.88 4.26 -9.84
N MET A 278 -7.65 4.77 -9.98
CA MET A 278 -6.42 4.07 -9.58
C MET A 278 -5.83 4.69 -8.33
N TYR A 279 -5.25 3.84 -7.52
CA TYR A 279 -4.56 4.20 -6.29
C TYR A 279 -3.24 3.41 -6.17
N CYS A 280 -2.15 4.07 -5.83
CA CYS A 280 -0.90 3.42 -5.46
C CYS A 280 -0.86 3.32 -3.93
N GLY A 281 -1.23 2.14 -3.40
CA GLY A 281 -1.37 1.91 -1.95
C GLY A 281 -0.05 2.00 -1.20
N GLU A 282 1.05 1.65 -1.87
CA GLU A 282 2.40 1.78 -1.33
C GLU A 282 3.41 2.15 -2.40
N TYR A 283 4.29 3.08 -2.07
CA TYR A 283 5.50 3.41 -2.82
C TYR A 283 6.54 4.01 -1.87
N GLY A 284 7.81 3.68 -2.06
CA GLY A 284 8.82 4.14 -1.13
C GLY A 284 10.23 3.71 -1.49
N VAL A 285 11.19 4.22 -0.72
CA VAL A 285 12.62 3.93 -0.84
C VAL A 285 13.17 3.55 0.53
N ILE A 286 13.85 2.43 0.62
CA ILE A 286 14.47 1.95 1.87
C ILE A 286 15.44 2.98 2.45
N ASN A 287 15.50 3.09 3.78
CA ASN A 287 16.32 4.03 4.53
C ASN A 287 17.85 3.89 4.33
N LEU A 288 18.28 2.87 3.58
CA LEU A 288 19.67 2.62 3.19
C LEU A 288 20.09 3.36 1.91
N ALA A 289 19.16 3.97 1.20
CA ALA A 289 19.45 4.85 0.07
C ALA A 289 19.89 6.24 0.55
N SER A 290 20.65 6.97 -0.29
CA SER A 290 21.00 8.35 0.05
C SER A 290 19.77 9.27 0.00
N ALA A 291 19.71 10.25 0.90
CA ALA A 291 18.60 11.21 0.98
C ALA A 291 18.40 11.97 -0.33
N GLU A 292 19.47 12.38 -1.02
CA GLU A 292 19.40 13.08 -2.29
C GLU A 292 18.81 12.19 -3.41
N ASN A 293 19.24 10.95 -3.51
CA ASN A 293 18.72 10.01 -4.51
C ASN A 293 17.25 9.66 -4.23
N THR A 294 16.88 9.54 -2.95
CA THR A 294 15.49 9.34 -2.51
C THR A 294 14.63 10.53 -2.93
N LEU A 295 15.07 11.76 -2.68
CA LEU A 295 14.35 12.96 -3.13
C LEU A 295 14.15 13.01 -4.64
N ASN A 296 15.19 12.67 -5.42
CA ASN A 296 15.08 12.63 -6.88
C ASN A 296 14.07 11.58 -7.35
N TRP A 297 14.03 10.41 -6.71
CA TRP A 297 13.06 9.37 -6.99
C TRP A 297 11.62 9.81 -6.71
N TYR A 298 11.38 10.44 -5.55
CA TYR A 298 10.05 10.98 -5.21
C TYR A 298 9.59 12.06 -6.20
N LYS A 299 10.50 12.93 -6.69
CA LYS A 299 10.17 13.92 -7.72
C LYS A 299 9.70 13.27 -9.01
N ASP A 300 10.40 12.24 -9.45
CA ASP A 300 10.11 11.58 -10.72
C ASP A 300 8.81 10.79 -10.67
N ILE A 301 8.63 9.93 -9.65
CA ILE A 301 7.41 9.11 -9.53
C ILE A 301 6.17 9.97 -9.26
N SER A 302 6.28 11.02 -8.42
CA SER A 302 5.19 11.94 -8.14
C SER A 302 4.73 12.67 -9.40
N SER A 303 5.67 13.11 -10.25
CA SER A 303 5.36 13.70 -11.57
C SER A 303 4.52 12.75 -12.44
N ALA A 304 4.80 11.45 -12.39
CA ALA A 304 4.02 10.46 -13.14
C ALA A 304 2.63 10.25 -12.54
N PHE A 305 2.51 10.16 -11.21
CA PHE A 305 1.22 10.06 -10.53
C PHE A 305 0.30 11.23 -10.86
N GLU A 306 0.82 12.47 -10.81
CA GLU A 306 0.05 13.67 -11.14
C GLU A 306 -0.45 13.63 -12.59
N LYS A 307 0.44 13.32 -13.56
CA LYS A 307 0.08 13.24 -14.98
C LYS A 307 -0.97 12.17 -15.25
N CYS A 308 -0.93 11.06 -14.52
CA CYS A 308 -1.88 9.95 -14.65
C CYS A 308 -3.12 10.11 -13.77
N SER A 309 -3.21 11.15 -12.92
CA SER A 309 -4.28 11.33 -11.93
C SER A 309 -4.47 10.12 -10.99
N ILE A 310 -3.37 9.53 -10.54
CA ILE A 310 -3.32 8.39 -9.63
C ILE A 310 -3.20 8.91 -8.20
N GLY A 311 -4.10 8.48 -7.29
CA GLY A 311 -3.97 8.68 -5.85
C GLY A 311 -2.87 7.77 -5.27
N ARG A 312 -2.27 8.16 -4.13
CA ARG A 312 -1.12 7.41 -3.57
C ARG A 312 -0.94 7.57 -2.08
N ALA A 313 -0.32 6.58 -1.43
CA ALA A 313 0.24 6.71 -0.08
C ALA A 313 1.70 6.25 -0.05
N ALA A 314 2.57 7.09 0.49
CA ALA A 314 3.98 6.77 0.64
C ALA A 314 4.22 5.83 1.82
N TRP A 315 4.94 4.75 1.61
CA TRP A 315 5.41 3.85 2.64
C TRP A 315 6.75 4.31 3.18
N SER A 316 6.91 4.73 4.45
CA SER A 316 5.95 4.85 5.52
C SER A 316 6.22 6.13 6.34
N TYR A 317 5.27 6.58 7.18
CA TYR A 317 5.47 7.76 8.04
C TYR A 317 6.66 7.59 8.98
N LYS A 318 6.76 6.46 9.69
CA LYS A 318 7.91 6.10 10.51
C LYS A 318 8.07 4.59 10.66
N GLY A 319 9.29 4.13 10.92
CA GLY A 319 9.63 2.71 11.10
C GLY A 319 9.59 1.90 9.81
N VAL A 320 9.57 0.60 9.95
CA VAL A 320 9.46 -0.42 8.88
C VAL A 320 10.44 -0.21 7.71
N ASP A 321 11.67 0.20 8.03
CA ASP A 321 12.79 0.42 7.11
C ASP A 321 12.62 1.55 6.08
N TYR A 322 11.48 2.26 6.06
CA TYR A 322 11.15 3.30 5.08
C TYR A 322 10.73 4.64 5.73
N GLY A 323 10.81 4.76 7.06
CA GLY A 323 10.20 5.86 7.80
C GLY A 323 10.73 7.25 7.46
N PHE A 324 9.84 8.16 7.09
CA PHE A 324 10.17 9.54 6.71
C PHE A 324 10.82 10.33 7.84
N ILE A 325 10.45 10.05 9.09
CA ILE A 325 10.93 10.78 10.27
C ILE A 325 11.97 10.02 11.09
N ASP A 326 12.59 8.99 10.52
CA ASP A 326 13.59 8.16 11.21
C ASP A 326 15.02 8.74 11.17
N GLY A 327 15.17 9.98 10.65
CA GLY A 327 16.41 10.75 10.67
C GLY A 327 17.24 10.68 9.38
N HIS A 328 17.14 9.60 8.57
CA HIS A 328 17.94 9.46 7.35
C HIS A 328 17.56 10.46 6.24
N LEU A 329 16.35 11.03 6.29
CA LEU A 329 15.84 12.02 5.33
C LEU A 329 15.90 13.47 5.85
N ASP A 330 16.38 13.74 7.07
CA ASP A 330 16.33 15.06 7.71
C ASP A 330 16.86 16.18 6.81
N SER A 331 17.92 15.91 6.05
CA SER A 331 18.53 16.92 5.16
C SER A 331 17.67 17.35 3.97
N VAL A 332 16.64 16.56 3.62
CA VAL A 332 15.79 16.77 2.45
C VAL A 332 14.30 16.75 2.78
N LEU A 333 13.91 16.48 4.02
CA LEU A 333 12.52 16.20 4.41
C LEU A 333 11.56 17.33 4.02
N ASP A 334 11.91 18.59 4.30
CA ASP A 334 11.07 19.76 3.98
C ASP A 334 10.82 19.94 2.47
N GLU A 335 11.72 19.44 1.65
CA GLU A 335 11.54 19.44 0.20
C GLU A 335 10.79 18.20 -0.25
N LEU A 336 11.12 17.03 0.33
CA LEU A 336 10.59 15.73 -0.08
C LEU A 336 9.07 15.65 0.15
N VAL A 337 8.57 16.15 1.30
CA VAL A 337 7.13 16.11 1.63
C VAL A 337 6.24 16.87 0.64
N LYS A 338 6.81 17.71 -0.22
CA LYS A 338 6.06 18.38 -1.29
C LYS A 338 5.70 17.46 -2.46
N TYR A 339 6.26 16.25 -2.48
CA TYR A 339 6.07 15.24 -3.54
C TYR A 339 5.27 14.02 -3.05
N LEU A 340 4.71 14.08 -1.86
CA LEU A 340 3.78 13.05 -1.34
C LEU A 340 2.45 13.01 -2.09
#